data_199dbde43018ff4d16904be4b025f337
#
_entry.id   199dbde43018ff4d16904be4b025f337
#
_cell.length_a   1.000
_cell.length_b   1.000
_cell.length_c   1.000
_cell.angle_alpha   90.00
_cell.angle_beta   90.00
_cell.angle_gamma   90.00
#
_symmetry.space_group_name_H-M   'P 1'
#
loop_
_entity.id
_entity.type
_entity.pdbx_description
1 polymer ?
#
loop_
_entity_poly.entity_id
_entity_poly.type
_entity_poly.pdbx_seq_one_letter_code
_entity_poly.pdbx_strand_id
1 'polypeptide(L)'
;MTPVDVIDVYTSLENLGIEIWIDGGWGVDALLSEQTRPHKDLDIAIQQKHVVALREFLHAQSYREIKLEDARPWNFVLGDENGREIDVHVIVLDDRGNGIYGPSEKGEMYPAASLTGTGKIQGKKVRCISPEWMVKFHSGYQLKEKDFRDVSALCSKFGIELPAEYERFKERILKPS
;
A
#
# COMPACT_ATOMS: atom_id res chain seq x y z
N MET A 1 6.59 -6.89 -9.63
CA MET A 1 5.53 -7.88 -9.32
C MET A 1 4.46 -7.86 -10.39
N THR A 2 3.91 -9.03 -10.73
CA THR A 2 2.76 -9.15 -11.63
C THR A 2 1.45 -9.21 -10.84
N PRO A 3 0.28 -8.96 -11.48
CA PRO A 3 -1.00 -9.13 -10.79
C PRO A 3 -1.22 -10.55 -10.24
N VAL A 4 -0.67 -11.57 -10.91
CA VAL A 4 -0.75 -12.97 -10.45
C VAL A 4 0.05 -13.15 -9.16
N ASP A 5 1.28 -12.63 -9.10
CA ASP A 5 2.09 -12.68 -7.87
C ASP A 5 1.36 -12.05 -6.67
N VAL A 6 0.73 -10.90 -6.90
CA VAL A 6 -0.02 -10.18 -5.83
C VAL A 6 -1.21 -11.01 -5.35
N ILE A 7 -1.97 -11.59 -6.27
CA ILE A 7 -3.14 -12.42 -5.93
C ILE A 7 -2.73 -13.70 -5.22
N ASP A 8 -1.63 -14.34 -5.63
CA ASP A 8 -1.11 -15.54 -5.00
C ASP A 8 -0.69 -15.26 -3.55
N VAL A 9 0.06 -14.17 -3.31
CA VAL A 9 0.42 -13.72 -1.96
C VAL A 9 -0.84 -13.39 -1.15
N TYR A 10 -1.73 -12.55 -1.67
CA TYR A 10 -2.94 -12.13 -0.97
C TYR A 10 -3.81 -13.32 -0.57
N THR A 11 -4.09 -14.22 -1.53
CA THR A 11 -4.96 -15.39 -1.30
C THR A 11 -4.34 -16.37 -0.30
N SER A 12 -3.04 -16.57 -0.39
CA SER A 12 -2.33 -17.46 0.54
C SER A 12 -2.37 -16.92 1.97
N LEU A 13 -2.16 -15.61 2.16
CA LEU A 13 -2.28 -14.96 3.47
C LEU A 13 -3.73 -15.02 3.99
N GLU A 14 -4.72 -14.75 3.12
CA GLU A 14 -6.14 -14.86 3.47
C GLU A 14 -6.50 -16.29 3.95
N ASN A 15 -6.00 -17.32 3.27
CA ASN A 15 -6.20 -18.73 3.65
C ASN A 15 -5.56 -19.09 5.00
N LEU A 16 -4.50 -18.39 5.40
CA LEU A 16 -3.86 -18.51 6.71
C LEU A 16 -4.56 -17.68 7.80
N GLY A 17 -5.64 -16.97 7.46
CA GLY A 17 -6.33 -16.08 8.39
C GLY A 17 -5.56 -14.78 8.68
N ILE A 18 -4.60 -14.44 7.85
CA ILE A 18 -3.79 -13.22 7.96
C ILE A 18 -4.47 -12.12 7.14
N GLU A 19 -5.00 -11.11 7.83
CA GLU A 19 -5.56 -9.93 7.18
C GLU A 19 -4.45 -8.96 6.79
N ILE A 20 -4.49 -8.53 5.53
CA ILE A 20 -3.66 -7.44 5.01
C ILE A 20 -4.53 -6.42 4.28
N TRP A 21 -4.05 -5.18 4.22
CA TRP A 21 -4.58 -4.11 3.37
C TRP A 21 -3.52 -3.75 2.34
N ILE A 22 -3.86 -3.86 1.07
CA ILE A 22 -2.97 -3.45 -0.02
C ILE A 22 -2.91 -1.92 -0.04
N ASP A 23 -1.68 -1.39 -0.06
CA ASP A 23 -1.37 0.03 -0.10
C ASP A 23 -0.61 0.39 -1.40
N GLY A 24 -0.11 1.61 -1.48
CA GLY A 24 0.75 2.04 -2.59
C GLY A 24 0.13 1.84 -3.98
N GLY A 25 0.99 1.54 -4.95
CA GLY A 25 0.56 1.44 -6.35
C GLY A 25 -0.43 0.31 -6.63
N TRP A 26 -0.30 -0.85 -6.00
CA TRP A 26 -1.27 -1.94 -6.14
C TRP A 26 -2.59 -1.63 -5.44
N GLY A 27 -2.56 -0.83 -4.37
CA GLY A 27 -3.77 -0.33 -3.72
C GLY A 27 -4.56 0.60 -4.66
N VAL A 28 -3.87 1.49 -5.37
CA VAL A 28 -4.47 2.35 -6.41
C VAL A 28 -5.09 1.49 -7.52
N ASP A 29 -4.35 0.54 -8.07
CA ASP A 29 -4.84 -0.33 -9.14
C ASP A 29 -6.02 -1.19 -8.68
N ALA A 30 -6.00 -1.69 -7.44
CA ALA A 30 -7.14 -2.41 -6.86
C ALA A 30 -8.39 -1.54 -6.79
N LEU A 31 -8.27 -0.30 -6.31
CA LEU A 31 -9.37 0.67 -6.26
C LEU A 31 -9.88 1.02 -7.65
N LEU A 32 -8.99 1.19 -8.62
CA LEU A 32 -9.35 1.45 -10.01
C LEU A 32 -9.92 0.21 -10.72
N SER A 33 -9.67 -0.99 -10.19
CA SER A 33 -9.99 -2.30 -10.83
C SER A 33 -9.27 -2.50 -12.17
N GLU A 34 -8.16 -1.82 -12.36
CA GLU A 34 -7.34 -1.82 -13.57
C GLU A 34 -5.87 -1.61 -13.20
N GLN A 35 -4.96 -2.34 -13.83
CA GLN A 35 -3.53 -2.07 -13.68
C GLN A 35 -3.12 -0.89 -14.55
N THR A 36 -2.79 0.22 -13.92
CA THR A 36 -2.45 1.48 -14.60
C THR A 36 -1.00 1.54 -15.07
N ARG A 37 -0.11 0.80 -14.40
CA ARG A 37 1.33 0.74 -14.70
C ARG A 37 1.97 -0.51 -14.10
N PRO A 38 3.19 -0.88 -14.51
CA PRO A 38 3.97 -1.89 -13.80
C PRO A 38 4.37 -1.40 -12.40
N HIS A 39 4.33 -2.31 -11.42
CA HIS A 39 4.81 -2.09 -10.05
C HIS A 39 5.98 -3.02 -9.74
N LYS A 40 6.99 -2.51 -9.05
CA LYS A 40 8.15 -3.27 -8.62
C LYS A 40 7.84 -4.09 -7.37
N ASP A 41 7.12 -3.50 -6.46
CA ASP A 41 6.85 -3.92 -5.09
C ASP A 41 5.34 -4.05 -4.81
N LEU A 42 5.03 -4.69 -3.71
CA LEU A 42 3.70 -4.75 -3.13
C LEU A 42 3.75 -4.16 -1.72
N ASP A 43 3.11 -3.00 -1.55
CA ASP A 43 2.97 -2.38 -0.23
C ASP A 43 1.76 -2.98 0.51
N ILE A 44 1.96 -3.40 1.76
CA ILE A 44 0.89 -3.94 2.60
C ILE A 44 0.91 -3.35 4.01
N ALA A 45 -0.25 -3.03 4.54
CA ALA A 45 -0.44 -2.86 5.97
C ALA A 45 -0.88 -4.19 6.61
N ILE A 46 -0.32 -4.54 7.77
CA ILE A 46 -0.58 -5.80 8.48
C ILE A 46 -0.58 -5.58 9.99
N GLN A 47 -1.46 -6.28 10.71
CA GLN A 47 -1.44 -6.24 12.16
C GLN A 47 -0.20 -6.94 12.74
N GLN A 48 0.42 -6.35 13.77
CA GLN A 48 1.62 -6.87 14.44
C GLN A 48 1.50 -8.34 14.85
N LYS A 49 0.32 -8.77 15.30
CA LYS A 49 0.07 -10.16 15.71
C LYS A 49 0.30 -11.19 14.59
N HIS A 50 0.28 -10.77 13.33
CA HIS A 50 0.44 -11.65 12.17
C HIS A 50 1.86 -11.61 11.56
N VAL A 51 2.75 -10.76 12.03
CA VAL A 51 4.08 -10.55 11.43
C VAL A 51 4.92 -11.82 11.44
N VAL A 52 4.88 -12.60 12.53
CA VAL A 52 5.64 -13.85 12.63
C VAL A 52 5.17 -14.85 11.56
N ALA A 53 3.86 -15.07 11.47
CA ALA A 53 3.30 -15.98 10.47
C ALA A 53 3.54 -15.50 9.03
N LEU A 54 3.47 -14.18 8.78
CA LEU A 54 3.85 -13.60 7.49
C LEU A 54 5.30 -13.92 7.12
N ARG A 55 6.24 -13.71 8.06
CA ARG A 55 7.67 -13.99 7.83
C ARG A 55 7.91 -15.48 7.55
N GLU A 56 7.32 -16.37 8.33
CA GLU A 56 7.42 -17.81 8.14
C GLU A 56 6.91 -18.24 6.76
N PHE A 57 5.72 -17.75 6.39
CA PHE A 57 5.11 -18.02 5.09
C PHE A 57 5.98 -17.52 3.93
N LEU A 58 6.46 -16.29 3.96
CA LEU A 58 7.27 -15.70 2.90
C LEU A 58 8.69 -16.32 2.85
N HIS A 59 9.28 -16.65 4.01
CA HIS A 59 10.55 -17.39 4.06
C HIS A 59 10.45 -18.76 3.39
N ALA A 60 9.34 -19.49 3.58
CA ALA A 60 9.09 -20.75 2.89
C ALA A 60 9.03 -20.60 1.36
N GLN A 61 8.68 -19.40 0.88
CA GLN A 61 8.69 -19.05 -0.55
C GLN A 61 9.97 -18.33 -0.99
N SER A 62 11.04 -18.49 -0.24
CA SER A 62 12.39 -17.95 -0.55
C SER A 62 12.50 -16.42 -0.45
N TYR A 63 11.50 -15.71 0.10
CA TYR A 63 11.68 -14.30 0.44
C TYR A 63 12.63 -14.14 1.63
N ARG A 64 13.44 -13.10 1.61
CA ARG A 64 14.36 -12.73 2.70
C ARG A 64 14.27 -11.25 2.96
N GLU A 65 14.53 -10.85 4.21
CA GLU A 65 14.55 -9.45 4.57
C GLU A 65 15.68 -8.71 3.85
N ILE A 66 15.32 -7.64 3.16
CA ILE A 66 16.26 -6.71 2.52
C ILE A 66 16.75 -5.76 3.59
N LYS A 67 18.06 -5.68 3.78
CA LYS A 67 18.67 -4.74 4.72
C LYS A 67 18.63 -3.33 4.12
N LEU A 68 17.77 -2.50 4.68
CA LEU A 68 17.67 -1.08 4.37
C LEU A 68 18.16 -0.25 5.57
N GLU A 69 18.79 0.89 5.34
CA GLU A 69 19.27 1.78 6.42
C GLU A 69 18.13 2.34 7.28
N ASP A 70 16.97 2.51 6.68
CA ASP A 70 15.76 3.03 7.30
C ASP A 70 14.77 1.93 7.75
N ALA A 71 15.14 0.64 7.62
CA ALA A 71 14.32 -0.46 8.12
C ALA A 71 14.05 -0.33 9.63
N ARG A 72 12.83 -0.63 10.01
CA ARG A 72 12.35 -0.57 11.40
C ARG A 72 11.55 -1.85 11.71
N PRO A 73 11.35 -2.20 12.99
CA PRO A 73 10.50 -3.34 13.34
C PRO A 73 9.07 -3.25 12.78
N TRP A 74 8.59 -2.04 12.51
CA TRP A 74 7.27 -1.75 11.97
C TRP A 74 7.26 -1.39 10.46
N ASN A 75 8.45 -1.27 9.85
CA ASN A 75 8.60 -1.03 8.41
C ASN A 75 9.83 -1.77 7.89
N PHE A 76 9.59 -2.79 7.08
CA PHE A 76 10.65 -3.61 6.51
C PHE A 76 10.24 -4.19 5.15
N VAL A 77 11.22 -4.53 4.35
CA VAL A 77 11.01 -5.11 3.01
C VAL A 77 11.48 -6.56 2.98
N LEU A 78 10.66 -7.42 2.40
CA LEU A 78 11.00 -8.80 2.08
C LEU A 78 11.10 -8.94 0.57
N GLY A 79 12.20 -9.52 0.08
CA GLY A 79 12.41 -9.72 -1.35
C GLY A 79 12.89 -11.12 -1.67
N ASP A 80 12.65 -11.56 -2.90
CA ASP A 80 13.12 -12.83 -3.43
C ASP A 80 14.22 -12.64 -4.50
N GLU A 81 14.80 -13.74 -4.95
CA GLU A 81 15.85 -13.75 -5.99
C GLU A 81 15.37 -13.30 -7.38
N ASN A 82 14.05 -13.26 -7.61
CA ASN A 82 13.45 -12.77 -8.85
C ASN A 82 13.21 -11.24 -8.83
N GLY A 83 13.60 -10.55 -7.74
CA GLY A 83 13.43 -9.13 -7.56
C GLY A 83 11.99 -8.72 -7.24
N ARG A 84 11.14 -9.65 -6.76
CA ARG A 84 9.83 -9.33 -6.21
C ARG A 84 10.03 -8.84 -4.78
N GLU A 85 9.42 -7.70 -4.45
CA GLU A 85 9.56 -7.07 -3.15
C GLU A 85 8.18 -6.85 -2.51
N ILE A 86 8.12 -7.04 -1.19
CA ILE A 86 6.92 -6.76 -0.38
C ILE A 86 7.35 -5.80 0.71
N ASP A 87 6.82 -4.57 0.68
CA ASP A 87 7.02 -3.55 1.71
C ASP A 87 5.94 -3.68 2.77
N VAL A 88 6.36 -3.89 4.00
CA VAL A 88 5.50 -4.29 5.11
C VAL A 88 5.39 -3.17 6.13
N HIS A 89 4.20 -2.59 6.24
CA HIS A 89 3.81 -1.59 7.22
C HIS A 89 3.06 -2.28 8.37
N VAL A 90 3.72 -2.41 9.51
CA VAL A 90 3.14 -3.09 10.69
C VAL A 90 2.33 -2.09 11.52
N ILE A 91 1.07 -2.43 11.76
CA ILE A 91 0.16 -1.61 12.57
C ILE A 91 -0.31 -2.38 13.81
N VAL A 92 -0.59 -1.64 14.88
CA VAL A 92 -1.29 -2.13 16.07
C VAL A 92 -2.66 -1.46 16.13
N LEU A 93 -3.73 -2.25 16.10
CA LEU A 93 -5.07 -1.68 16.19
C LEU A 93 -5.38 -1.23 17.63
N ASP A 94 -5.91 -0.02 17.76
CA ASP A 94 -6.48 0.48 19.01
C ASP A 94 -7.95 0.01 19.18
N ASP A 95 -8.57 0.36 20.32
CA ASP A 95 -9.96 -0.01 20.64
C ASP A 95 -10.99 0.64 19.70
N ARG A 96 -10.59 1.61 18.89
CA ARG A 96 -11.42 2.30 17.89
C ARG A 96 -11.18 1.77 16.48
N GLY A 97 -10.28 0.79 16.32
CA GLY A 97 -9.91 0.21 15.05
C GLY A 97 -8.91 1.04 14.24
N ASN A 98 -8.29 2.06 14.84
CA ASN A 98 -7.20 2.77 14.18
C ASN A 98 -5.92 1.95 14.24
N GLY A 99 -5.16 1.90 13.16
CA GLY A 99 -3.84 1.27 13.11
C GLY A 99 -2.76 2.27 13.54
N ILE A 100 -2.08 2.00 14.64
CA ILE A 100 -0.91 2.76 15.06
C ILE A 100 0.31 2.18 14.33
N TYR A 101 0.96 2.99 13.52
CA TYR A 101 2.16 2.67 12.75
C TYR A 101 3.39 3.30 13.39
N GLY A 102 4.31 2.47 13.86
CA GLY A 102 5.49 2.93 14.61
C GLY A 102 5.26 3.03 16.13
N PRO A 103 6.19 3.70 16.86
CA PRO A 103 6.08 3.86 18.30
C PRO A 103 4.81 4.62 18.70
N SER A 104 4.07 4.11 19.68
CA SER A 104 2.77 4.66 20.12
C SER A 104 2.78 6.17 20.46
N GLU A 105 3.93 6.70 20.86
CA GLU A 105 4.08 8.11 21.24
C GLU A 105 4.31 9.06 20.06
N LYS A 106 4.73 8.54 18.91
CA LYS A 106 5.09 9.31 17.70
C LYS A 106 4.60 8.63 16.42
N GLY A 107 3.83 7.56 16.54
CA GLY A 107 3.38 6.75 15.41
C GLY A 107 2.42 7.52 14.51
N GLU A 108 2.60 7.34 13.22
CA GLU A 108 1.59 7.75 12.25
C GLU A 108 0.34 6.88 12.42
N MET A 109 -0.79 7.37 11.98
CA MET A 109 -2.05 6.67 12.17
C MET A 109 -2.65 6.26 10.83
N TYR A 110 -3.05 5.00 10.75
CA TYR A 110 -4.03 4.52 9.79
C TYR A 110 -5.42 4.63 10.45
N PRO A 111 -6.18 5.71 10.25
CA PRO A 111 -7.51 5.81 10.84
C PRO A 111 -8.38 4.62 10.46
N ALA A 112 -9.28 4.17 11.34
CA ALA A 112 -10.15 3.03 11.06
C ALA A 112 -10.84 3.11 9.70
N ALA A 113 -11.24 4.32 9.28
CA ALA A 113 -11.81 4.58 7.96
C ALA A 113 -10.85 4.28 6.80
N SER A 114 -9.52 4.37 7.00
CA SER A 114 -8.55 4.03 5.96
C SER A 114 -8.49 2.54 5.67
N LEU A 115 -8.79 1.71 6.66
CA LEU A 115 -8.72 0.25 6.61
C LEU A 115 -10.02 -0.40 6.10
N THR A 116 -10.97 0.39 5.57
CA THR A 116 -12.26 -0.09 5.06
C THR A 116 -12.30 -0.28 3.55
N GLY A 117 -11.25 0.09 2.84
CA GLY A 117 -11.20 0.04 1.39
C GLY A 117 -11.28 -1.39 0.84
N THR A 118 -11.91 -1.52 -0.29
CA THR A 118 -11.95 -2.76 -1.08
C THR A 118 -11.83 -2.44 -2.56
N GLY A 119 -11.07 -3.27 -3.25
CA GLY A 119 -10.87 -3.14 -4.69
C GLY A 119 -10.83 -4.49 -5.39
N LYS A 120 -10.38 -4.51 -6.63
CA LYS A 120 -10.22 -5.74 -7.41
C LYS A 120 -8.90 -5.75 -8.15
N ILE A 121 -8.20 -6.89 -8.10
CA ILE A 121 -7.03 -7.19 -8.95
C ILE A 121 -7.38 -8.44 -9.75
N GLN A 122 -7.38 -8.34 -11.08
CA GLN A 122 -7.82 -9.42 -11.99
C GLN A 122 -9.17 -10.06 -11.58
N GLY A 123 -10.12 -9.25 -11.12
CA GLY A 123 -11.44 -9.71 -10.69
C GLY A 123 -11.52 -10.25 -9.26
N LYS A 124 -10.40 -10.61 -8.62
CA LYS A 124 -10.35 -11.01 -7.21
C LYS A 124 -10.57 -9.77 -6.33
N LYS A 125 -11.56 -9.85 -5.46
CA LYS A 125 -11.78 -8.80 -4.43
C LYS A 125 -10.67 -8.87 -3.39
N VAL A 126 -10.09 -7.70 -3.07
CA VAL A 126 -9.04 -7.54 -2.07
C VAL A 126 -9.36 -6.40 -1.12
N ARG A 127 -8.83 -6.45 0.11
CA ARG A 127 -8.82 -5.31 1.03
C ARG A 127 -7.68 -4.37 0.63
N CYS A 128 -7.92 -3.08 0.67
CA CYS A 128 -6.91 -2.06 0.42
C CYS A 128 -7.20 -0.82 1.27
N ILE A 129 -6.31 0.14 1.25
CA ILE A 129 -6.57 1.46 1.83
C ILE A 129 -7.74 2.11 1.09
N SER A 130 -8.64 2.79 1.83
CA SER A 130 -9.81 3.44 1.23
C SER A 130 -9.43 4.60 0.31
N PRO A 131 -10.26 4.96 -0.70
CA PRO A 131 -9.88 5.94 -1.72
C PRO A 131 -9.43 7.29 -1.17
N GLU A 132 -10.17 7.84 -0.21
CA GLU A 132 -9.87 9.15 0.38
C GLU A 132 -8.55 9.13 1.16
N TRP A 133 -8.24 8.02 1.83
CA TRP A 133 -7.00 7.87 2.57
C TRP A 133 -5.83 7.50 1.66
N MET A 134 -6.07 6.76 0.59
CA MET A 134 -5.07 6.53 -0.43
C MET A 134 -4.58 7.86 -1.04
N VAL A 135 -5.50 8.76 -1.37
CA VAL A 135 -5.17 10.13 -1.83
C VAL A 135 -4.38 10.90 -0.77
N LYS A 136 -4.80 10.85 0.51
CA LYS A 136 -4.11 11.55 1.60
C LYS A 136 -2.71 11.00 1.88
N PHE A 137 -2.52 9.70 1.83
CA PHE A 137 -1.21 9.07 2.07
C PHE A 137 -0.22 9.31 0.92
N HIS A 138 -0.72 9.67 -0.26
CA HIS A 138 0.11 10.15 -1.37
C HIS A 138 0.43 11.65 -1.27
N SER A 139 0.68 12.18 -0.08
CA SER A 139 0.98 13.59 0.17
C SER A 139 2.18 13.77 1.10
N GLY A 140 2.72 15.00 1.16
CA GLY A 140 3.79 15.34 2.10
C GLY A 140 5.21 14.97 1.66
N TYR A 141 5.43 14.57 0.42
CA TYR A 141 6.73 14.28 -0.18
C TYR A 141 6.89 14.93 -1.57
N GLN A 142 8.07 14.81 -2.17
CA GLN A 142 8.31 15.34 -3.51
C GLN A 142 7.54 14.52 -4.56
N LEU A 143 6.49 15.12 -5.13
CA LEU A 143 5.63 14.50 -6.13
C LEU A 143 6.37 14.18 -7.42
N LYS A 144 6.05 13.02 -8.00
CA LYS A 144 6.50 12.56 -9.32
C LYS A 144 5.28 12.44 -10.24
N GLU A 145 5.50 12.31 -11.54
CA GLU A 145 4.41 12.13 -12.51
C GLU A 145 3.52 10.91 -12.22
N LYS A 146 4.11 9.83 -11.72
CA LYS A 146 3.35 8.63 -11.35
C LYS A 146 2.33 8.95 -10.25
N ASP A 147 2.75 9.71 -9.22
CA ASP A 147 1.89 10.06 -8.09
C ASP A 147 0.73 10.94 -8.56
N PHE A 148 1.02 11.88 -9.48
CA PHE A 148 -0.02 12.72 -10.09
C PHE A 148 -1.04 11.90 -10.90
N ARG A 149 -0.60 10.90 -11.67
CA ARG A 149 -1.49 10.02 -12.44
C ARG A 149 -2.37 9.19 -11.50
N ASP A 150 -1.76 8.55 -10.51
CA ASP A 150 -2.41 7.68 -9.54
C ASP A 150 -3.50 8.46 -8.76
N VAL A 151 -3.13 9.61 -8.18
CA VAL A 151 -4.07 10.45 -7.40
C VAL A 151 -5.15 11.08 -8.27
N SER A 152 -4.81 11.58 -9.46
CA SER A 152 -5.80 12.15 -10.38
C SER A 152 -6.83 11.11 -10.82
N ALA A 153 -6.42 9.87 -11.06
CA ALA A 153 -7.33 8.78 -11.43
C ALA A 153 -8.27 8.42 -10.27
N LEU A 154 -7.75 8.35 -9.04
CA LEU A 154 -8.57 8.13 -7.84
C LEU A 154 -9.57 9.25 -7.63
N CYS A 155 -9.11 10.51 -7.67
CA CYS A 155 -9.97 11.68 -7.50
C CYS A 155 -11.10 11.68 -8.53
N SER A 156 -10.79 11.41 -9.81
CA SER A 156 -11.77 11.33 -10.89
C SER A 156 -12.78 10.21 -10.67
N LYS A 157 -12.34 9.02 -10.27
CA LYS A 157 -13.22 7.85 -10.11
C LYS A 157 -14.14 7.98 -8.91
N PHE A 158 -13.66 8.52 -7.79
CA PHE A 158 -14.37 8.53 -6.52
C PHE A 158 -14.98 9.89 -6.16
N GLY A 159 -14.84 10.89 -7.04
CA GLY A 159 -15.38 12.24 -6.80
C GLY A 159 -14.66 12.96 -5.65
N ILE A 160 -13.39 12.66 -5.45
CA ILE A 160 -12.53 13.30 -4.43
C ILE A 160 -11.92 14.55 -5.05
N GLU A 161 -11.91 15.66 -4.29
CA GLU A 161 -11.23 16.88 -4.71
C GLU A 161 -9.71 16.65 -4.82
N LEU A 162 -9.12 17.12 -5.92
CA LEU A 162 -7.67 16.98 -6.13
C LEU A 162 -6.93 17.89 -5.12
N PRO A 163 -5.99 17.34 -4.32
CA PRO A 163 -5.28 18.14 -3.33
C PRO A 163 -4.51 19.31 -3.95
N ALA A 164 -4.46 20.45 -3.27
CA ALA A 164 -3.85 21.69 -3.79
C ALA A 164 -2.39 21.53 -4.22
N GLU A 165 -1.62 20.62 -3.62
CA GLU A 165 -0.24 20.32 -4.04
C GLU A 165 -0.20 19.66 -5.42
N TYR A 166 -1.19 18.84 -5.75
CA TYR A 166 -1.34 18.19 -7.06
C TYR A 166 -1.80 19.18 -8.14
N GLU A 167 -2.66 20.14 -7.78
CA GLU A 167 -3.03 21.24 -8.70
C GLU A 167 -1.79 22.07 -9.07
N ARG A 168 -0.95 22.44 -8.08
CA ARG A 168 0.32 23.13 -8.34
C ARG A 168 1.30 22.30 -9.17
N PHE A 169 1.36 20.97 -8.92
CA PHE A 169 2.19 20.08 -9.73
C PHE A 169 1.73 20.04 -11.18
N LYS A 170 0.42 19.93 -11.42
CA LYS A 170 -0.21 19.97 -12.75
C LYS A 170 0.15 21.23 -13.52
N GLU A 171 0.01 22.39 -12.88
CA GLU A 171 0.37 23.68 -13.50
C GLU A 171 1.85 23.72 -13.93
N ARG A 172 2.73 23.15 -13.14
CA ARG A 172 4.17 23.10 -13.41
C ARG A 172 4.52 22.21 -14.60
N ILE A 173 3.87 21.04 -14.73
CA ILE A 173 4.15 20.12 -15.85
C ILE A 173 3.48 20.55 -17.16
N LEU A 174 2.40 21.33 -17.09
CA LEU A 174 1.69 21.83 -18.29
C LEU A 174 2.24 23.16 -18.82
N LYS A 175 3.10 23.85 -18.07
CA LYS A 175 3.84 25.03 -18.49
C LYS A 175 5.33 24.68 -18.65
N PRO A 176 5.75 24.02 -19.75
CA PRO A 176 7.19 23.89 -20.03
C PRO A 176 7.77 25.29 -20.25
N SER A 177 8.92 25.53 -19.62
CA SER A 177 9.72 26.77 -19.73
C SER A 177 10.19 26.97 -21.16
#